data_fc07fdbbc4efdc4c9431a6838899ea34
#
_entry.id   fc07fdbbc4efdc4c9431a6838899ea34
#
_cell.length_a   1.000
_cell.length_b   1.000
_cell.length_c   1.000
_cell.angle_alpha   90.00
_cell.angle_beta   90.00
_cell.angle_gamma   90.00
#
_symmetry.space_group_name_H-M   'P 1'
#
loop_
_entity.id
_entity.type
_entity.pdbx_description
1 polymer ?
#
loop_
_entity_poly.entity_id
_entity_poly.type
_entity_poly.pdbx_seq_one_letter_code
_entity_poly.pdbx_strand_id
1 'polypeptide(L)'
;MAFATEHPDLPEAGYRPVGEILRTTKPFKVESPFQPAGDQPTAIAELARRINRGDNDIVLMGATGTGKSATAAWLIEQVQRPTLVMAPNKTLAAQLANELRTLLPHNAVEYFVSYYDYYQPEAYIAQTDTYIEKDSSINEDVERLRHSATMSLLSRRDVVVVASVSCIYGLGTPQSYFCLLYTSPSPRDQRG
;
A
#
# COMPACT_ATOMS: atom_id res chain seq x y z
N MET A 1 -10.74 -14.40 25.38
CA MET A 1 -10.68 -13.30 26.35
C MET A 1 -10.92 -12.02 25.56
N ALA A 2 -12.11 -11.46 25.67
CA ALA A 2 -12.50 -10.23 24.99
C ALA A 2 -12.06 -9.05 25.86
N PHE A 3 -11.21 -8.17 25.29
CA PHE A 3 -10.94 -6.86 25.90
C PHE A 3 -12.03 -5.90 25.44
N ALA A 4 -13.09 -5.77 26.21
CA ALA A 4 -14.00 -4.65 26.13
C ALA A 4 -13.35 -3.49 26.90
N THR A 5 -12.78 -2.52 26.19
CA THR A 5 -12.48 -1.21 26.75
C THR A 5 -13.71 -0.35 26.53
N GLU A 6 -14.57 -0.28 27.55
CA GLU A 6 -15.62 0.72 27.66
C GLU A 6 -14.94 2.11 27.75
N HIS A 7 -15.08 2.92 26.72
CA HIS A 7 -14.83 4.37 26.77
C HIS A 7 -16.14 5.05 27.13
N PRO A 8 -16.27 5.64 28.34
CA PRO A 8 -17.55 6.13 28.86
C PRO A 8 -18.06 7.45 28.25
N ASP A 9 -17.33 8.11 27.36
CA ASP A 9 -17.64 9.48 26.92
C ASP A 9 -17.84 9.66 25.41
N LEU A 10 -18.06 8.58 24.67
CA LEU A 10 -18.41 8.72 23.24
C LEU A 10 -19.92 8.66 23.06
N PRO A 11 -20.53 9.63 22.33
CA PRO A 11 -21.98 9.62 22.09
C PRO A 11 -22.35 8.34 21.32
N GLU A 12 -23.40 7.67 21.77
CA GLU A 12 -23.91 6.41 21.18
C GLU A 12 -24.34 6.52 19.71
N ALA A 13 -24.48 7.73 19.19
CA ALA A 13 -24.85 8.00 17.80
C ALA A 13 -23.60 8.17 16.92
N GLY A 14 -23.07 7.08 16.37
CA GLY A 14 -22.11 7.18 15.27
C GLY A 14 -20.90 6.25 15.31
N TYR A 15 -20.64 5.54 16.41
CA TYR A 15 -19.55 4.57 16.42
C TYR A 15 -19.93 3.32 15.63
N ARG A 16 -19.37 3.18 14.44
CA ARG A 16 -19.38 1.91 13.71
C ARG A 16 -18.07 1.18 13.96
N PRO A 17 -18.08 -0.03 14.54
CA PRO A 17 -16.88 -0.85 14.65
C PRO A 17 -16.23 -1.02 13.28
N VAL A 18 -14.90 -1.07 13.25
CA VAL A 18 -14.10 -1.23 12.00
C VAL A 18 -14.58 -2.39 11.11
N GLY A 19 -15.20 -3.42 11.71
CA GLY A 19 -15.78 -4.55 10.99
C GLY A 19 -17.04 -4.24 10.18
N GLU A 20 -17.71 -3.11 10.45
CA GLU A 20 -18.97 -2.71 9.78
C GLU A 20 -18.78 -1.70 8.64
N ILE A 21 -17.55 -1.24 8.37
CA ILE A 21 -17.29 -0.38 7.22
C ILE A 21 -17.53 -1.19 5.96
N LEU A 22 -18.61 -0.87 5.25
CA LEU A 22 -18.91 -1.44 3.94
C LEU A 22 -17.80 -1.00 2.96
N ARG A 23 -16.87 -1.89 2.70
CA ARG A 23 -15.78 -1.65 1.75
C ARG A 23 -16.30 -1.86 0.33
N THR A 24 -15.97 -0.92 -0.54
CA THR A 24 -16.26 -1.08 -1.97
C THR A 24 -15.46 -2.25 -2.51
N THR A 25 -16.13 -3.17 -3.18
CA THR A 25 -15.50 -4.32 -3.84
C THR A 25 -15.65 -4.18 -5.35
N LYS A 26 -14.54 -4.01 -6.05
CA LYS A 26 -14.47 -4.21 -7.49
C LYS A 26 -13.60 -5.43 -7.76
N PRO A 27 -13.88 -6.23 -8.79
CA PRO A 27 -12.97 -7.30 -9.16
C PRO A 27 -11.65 -6.71 -9.65
N PHE A 28 -10.54 -7.37 -9.33
CA PHE A 28 -9.29 -7.11 -10.02
C PHE A 28 -9.43 -7.58 -11.46
N LYS A 29 -9.05 -6.72 -12.40
CA LYS A 29 -9.07 -7.02 -13.82
C LYS A 29 -7.83 -6.46 -14.48
N VAL A 30 -7.07 -7.35 -15.11
CA VAL A 30 -5.87 -6.98 -15.87
C VAL A 30 -6.29 -6.53 -17.26
N GLU A 31 -5.77 -5.37 -17.66
CA GLU A 31 -5.83 -4.88 -19.04
C GLU A 31 -4.43 -4.84 -19.62
N SER A 32 -4.19 -5.71 -20.58
CA SER A 32 -2.89 -5.84 -21.24
C SER A 32 -3.07 -6.18 -22.71
N PRO A 33 -2.26 -5.63 -23.61
CA PRO A 33 -2.22 -6.05 -25.00
C PRO A 33 -1.63 -7.47 -25.18
N PHE A 34 -1.00 -7.99 -24.12
CA PHE A 34 -0.39 -9.33 -24.11
C PHE A 34 -1.24 -10.30 -23.29
N GLN A 35 -1.14 -11.57 -23.63
CA GLN A 35 -1.71 -12.68 -22.88
C GLN A 35 -0.57 -13.46 -22.21
N PRO A 36 -0.83 -14.14 -21.09
CA PRO A 36 0.14 -15.05 -20.50
C PRO A 36 0.64 -16.08 -21.51
N ALA A 37 1.94 -16.23 -21.65
CA ALA A 37 2.57 -17.10 -22.62
C ALA A 37 3.68 -17.98 -22.00
N GLY A 38 4.08 -19.02 -22.70
CA GLY A 38 5.07 -19.97 -22.23
C GLY A 38 4.64 -20.65 -20.93
N ASP A 39 5.47 -20.59 -19.91
CA ASP A 39 5.22 -21.21 -18.60
C ASP A 39 4.32 -20.36 -17.67
N GLN A 40 4.02 -19.11 -18.06
CA GLN A 40 3.25 -18.20 -17.20
C GLN A 40 1.85 -18.73 -16.84
N PRO A 41 1.04 -19.28 -17.78
CA PRO A 41 -0.29 -19.77 -17.44
C PRO A 41 -0.24 -20.88 -16.37
N THR A 42 0.70 -21.81 -16.52
CA THR A 42 0.90 -22.92 -15.58
C THR A 42 1.37 -22.40 -14.22
N ALA A 43 2.32 -21.46 -14.20
CA ALA A 43 2.82 -20.86 -12.97
C ALA A 43 1.72 -20.08 -12.22
N ILE A 44 0.91 -19.28 -12.93
CA ILE A 44 -0.20 -18.51 -12.34
C ILE A 44 -1.23 -19.47 -11.72
N ALA A 45 -1.65 -20.51 -12.45
CA ALA A 45 -2.62 -21.47 -11.97
C ALA A 45 -2.13 -22.24 -10.72
N GLU A 46 -0.86 -22.66 -10.72
CA GLU A 46 -0.26 -23.36 -9.59
C GLU A 46 -0.10 -22.44 -8.37
N LEU A 47 0.36 -21.19 -8.56
CA LEU A 47 0.47 -20.20 -7.48
C LEU A 47 -0.91 -19.89 -6.85
N ALA A 48 -1.92 -19.65 -7.69
CA ALA A 48 -3.27 -19.39 -7.22
C ALA A 48 -3.85 -20.60 -6.45
N ARG A 49 -3.64 -21.82 -6.94
CA ARG A 49 -4.04 -23.04 -6.27
C ARG A 49 -3.40 -23.18 -4.89
N ARG A 50 -2.09 -22.90 -4.78
CA ARG A 50 -1.34 -22.97 -3.52
C ARG A 50 -1.78 -21.91 -2.53
N ILE A 51 -1.96 -20.65 -2.98
CA ILE A 51 -2.47 -19.55 -2.14
C ILE A 51 -3.88 -19.89 -1.62
N ASN A 52 -4.75 -20.43 -2.46
CA ASN A 52 -6.11 -20.77 -2.05
C ASN A 52 -6.16 -21.97 -1.09
N ARG A 53 -5.18 -22.87 -1.17
CA ARG A 53 -4.99 -23.96 -0.20
C ARG A 53 -4.45 -23.46 1.15
N GLY A 54 -3.87 -22.26 1.21
CA GLY A 54 -3.32 -21.67 2.42
C GLY A 54 -1.82 -21.89 2.61
N ASP A 55 -1.09 -22.21 1.53
CA ASP A 55 0.37 -22.29 1.59
C ASP A 55 0.94 -20.89 1.92
N ASN A 56 1.76 -20.79 2.97
CA ASN A 56 2.29 -19.51 3.44
C ASN A 56 3.50 -19.03 2.63
N ASP A 57 4.36 -19.95 2.20
CA ASP A 57 5.62 -19.65 1.55
C ASP A 57 5.68 -20.29 0.17
N ILE A 58 5.77 -19.45 -0.87
CA ILE A 58 5.85 -19.89 -2.25
C ILE A 58 6.93 -19.06 -2.96
N VAL A 59 7.79 -19.70 -3.71
CA VAL A 59 8.84 -19.04 -4.49
C VAL A 59 8.55 -19.19 -5.98
N LEU A 60 8.45 -18.05 -6.67
CA LEU A 60 8.42 -17.99 -8.13
C LEU A 60 9.80 -17.60 -8.65
N MET A 61 10.46 -18.50 -9.33
CA MET A 61 11.75 -18.25 -9.97
C MET A 61 11.54 -17.86 -11.44
N GLY A 62 12.25 -16.83 -11.86
CA GLY A 62 12.21 -16.40 -13.26
C GLY A 62 13.37 -15.48 -13.59
N ALA A 63 13.96 -15.63 -14.77
CA ALA A 63 15.00 -14.75 -15.27
C ALA A 63 14.52 -13.30 -15.44
N THR A 64 15.47 -12.38 -15.60
CA THR A 64 15.12 -10.99 -15.93
C THR A 64 14.44 -10.93 -17.29
N GLY A 65 13.40 -10.10 -17.42
CA GLY A 65 12.66 -9.95 -18.68
C GLY A 65 11.59 -11.00 -18.96
N THR A 66 11.36 -11.98 -18.07
CA THR A 66 10.31 -13.02 -18.26
C THR A 66 8.90 -12.57 -17.89
N GLY A 67 8.68 -11.28 -17.66
CA GLY A 67 7.34 -10.75 -17.36
C GLY A 67 6.84 -11.07 -15.96
N LYS A 68 7.71 -11.17 -14.95
CA LYS A 68 7.31 -11.47 -13.55
C LYS A 68 6.26 -10.49 -13.00
N SER A 69 6.38 -9.19 -13.31
CA SER A 69 5.41 -8.18 -12.88
C SER A 69 4.02 -8.43 -13.49
N ALA A 70 3.96 -8.77 -14.77
CA ALA A 70 2.71 -9.13 -15.43
C ALA A 70 2.14 -10.44 -14.86
N THR A 71 2.98 -11.44 -14.61
CA THR A 71 2.61 -12.69 -13.94
C THR A 71 1.99 -12.41 -12.56
N ALA A 72 2.57 -11.48 -11.80
CA ALA A 72 2.00 -11.06 -10.50
C ALA A 72 0.64 -10.37 -10.66
N ALA A 73 0.44 -9.53 -11.67
CA ALA A 73 -0.85 -8.88 -11.94
C ALA A 73 -1.95 -9.91 -12.27
N TRP A 74 -1.67 -10.87 -13.16
CA TRP A 74 -2.61 -11.96 -13.46
C TRP A 74 -2.88 -12.88 -12.27
N LEU A 75 -1.87 -13.10 -11.41
CA LEU A 75 -2.06 -13.84 -10.17
C LEU A 75 -3.01 -13.10 -9.22
N ILE A 76 -2.84 -11.78 -9.05
CA ILE A 76 -3.74 -10.94 -8.25
C ILE A 76 -5.16 -10.99 -8.80
N GLU A 77 -5.33 -10.90 -10.12
CA GLU A 77 -6.62 -11.06 -10.78
C GLU A 77 -7.25 -12.44 -10.49
N GLN A 78 -6.47 -13.50 -10.52
CA GLN A 78 -7.01 -14.84 -10.27
C GLN A 78 -7.35 -15.09 -8.80
N VAL A 79 -6.60 -14.52 -7.87
CA VAL A 79 -6.77 -14.71 -6.42
C VAL A 79 -7.82 -13.77 -5.82
N GLN A 80 -8.01 -12.59 -6.41
CA GLN A 80 -9.01 -11.59 -5.98
C GLN A 80 -8.86 -11.14 -4.50
N ARG A 81 -7.63 -10.97 -4.02
CA ARG A 81 -7.34 -10.53 -2.63
C ARG A 81 -6.53 -9.24 -2.60
N PRO A 82 -6.75 -8.37 -1.60
CA PRO A 82 -5.85 -7.25 -1.34
C PRO A 82 -4.42 -7.75 -1.22
N THR A 83 -3.49 -7.06 -1.89
CA THR A 83 -2.11 -7.54 -2.04
C THR A 83 -1.12 -6.48 -1.61
N LEU A 84 -0.10 -6.90 -0.84
CA LEU A 84 1.08 -6.10 -0.53
C LEU A 84 2.26 -6.59 -1.37
N VAL A 85 2.83 -5.70 -2.15
CA VAL A 85 4.06 -5.92 -2.93
C VAL A 85 5.19 -5.18 -2.27
N MET A 86 6.23 -5.88 -1.85
CA MET A 86 7.40 -5.27 -1.21
C MET A 86 8.60 -5.28 -2.14
N ALA A 87 9.19 -4.11 -2.34
CA ALA A 87 10.41 -3.93 -3.11
C ALA A 87 11.60 -3.55 -2.20
N PRO A 88 12.83 -3.92 -2.54
CA PRO A 88 14.01 -3.65 -1.71
C PRO A 88 14.34 -2.16 -1.56
N ASN A 89 13.90 -1.32 -2.48
CA ASN A 89 14.09 0.12 -2.42
C ASN A 89 12.94 0.88 -3.08
N LYS A 90 12.89 2.21 -2.86
CA LYS A 90 11.81 3.08 -3.36
C LYS A 90 11.77 3.18 -4.89
N THR A 91 12.91 3.13 -5.57
CA THR A 91 12.96 3.23 -7.04
C THR A 91 12.30 2.03 -7.69
N LEU A 92 12.61 0.83 -7.23
CA LEU A 92 11.95 -0.40 -7.69
C LEU A 92 10.49 -0.46 -7.27
N ALA A 93 10.14 0.04 -6.08
CA ALA A 93 8.75 0.16 -5.66
C ALA A 93 7.97 1.10 -6.58
N ALA A 94 8.54 2.25 -6.96
CA ALA A 94 7.91 3.19 -7.89
C ALA A 94 7.70 2.56 -9.29
N GLN A 95 8.72 1.85 -9.79
CA GLN A 95 8.63 1.15 -11.07
C GLN A 95 7.50 0.11 -11.05
N LEU A 96 7.49 -0.77 -10.03
CA LEU A 96 6.46 -1.79 -9.87
C LEU A 96 5.05 -1.18 -9.72
N ALA A 97 4.93 -0.08 -8.96
CA ALA A 97 3.65 0.61 -8.82
C ALA A 97 3.14 1.14 -10.17
N ASN A 98 4.01 1.70 -10.99
CA ASN A 98 3.64 2.19 -12.32
C ASN A 98 3.28 1.05 -13.28
N GLU A 99 4.04 -0.04 -13.27
CA GLU A 99 3.74 -1.25 -14.07
C GLU A 99 2.37 -1.82 -13.67
N LEU A 100 2.11 -1.96 -12.37
CA LEU A 100 0.83 -2.48 -11.87
C LEU A 100 -0.35 -1.52 -12.14
N ARG A 101 -0.16 -0.20 -12.08
CA ARG A 101 -1.19 0.78 -12.46
C ARG A 101 -1.57 0.65 -13.94
N THR A 102 -0.58 0.40 -14.79
CA THR A 102 -0.84 0.17 -16.23
C THR A 102 -1.62 -1.12 -16.46
N LEU A 103 -1.33 -2.17 -15.69
CA LEU A 103 -1.98 -3.48 -15.84
C LEU A 103 -3.34 -3.56 -15.14
N LEU A 104 -3.56 -2.78 -14.07
CA LEU A 104 -4.78 -2.77 -13.26
C LEU A 104 -5.41 -1.37 -13.21
N PRO A 105 -5.80 -0.78 -14.36
CA PRO A 105 -6.19 0.62 -14.45
C PRO A 105 -7.46 0.98 -13.68
N HIS A 106 -8.30 0.00 -13.37
CA HIS A 106 -9.57 0.21 -12.66
C HIS A 106 -9.52 -0.10 -11.16
N ASN A 107 -8.38 -0.58 -10.68
CA ASN A 107 -8.18 -0.96 -9.28
C ASN A 107 -7.26 0.05 -8.58
N ALA A 108 -7.28 0.06 -7.25
CA ALA A 108 -6.41 0.95 -6.49
C ALA A 108 -5.00 0.36 -6.40
N VAL A 109 -4.03 0.99 -7.05
CA VAL A 109 -2.60 0.65 -6.91
C VAL A 109 -1.91 1.81 -6.20
N GLU A 110 -1.62 1.61 -4.93
CA GLU A 110 -1.07 2.61 -4.04
C GLU A 110 0.45 2.44 -3.89
N TYR A 111 1.14 3.57 -3.78
CA TYR A 111 2.58 3.61 -3.56
C TYR A 111 2.86 4.06 -2.13
N PHE A 112 3.56 3.22 -1.36
CA PHE A 112 3.81 3.44 0.05
C PHE A 112 5.30 3.42 0.35
N VAL A 113 5.86 4.58 0.72
CA VAL A 113 7.29 4.75 0.98
C VAL A 113 7.54 5.33 2.36
N SER A 114 8.74 5.09 2.87
CA SER A 114 9.21 5.62 4.14
C SER A 114 9.66 7.07 4.01
N TYR A 115 9.50 7.86 5.08
CA TYR A 115 10.09 9.19 5.19
C TYR A 115 11.62 9.16 5.18
N TYR A 116 12.23 8.08 5.69
CA TYR A 116 13.68 7.91 5.78
C TYR A 116 14.37 7.79 4.42
N ASP A 117 13.65 7.46 3.36
CA ASP A 117 14.20 7.39 2.01
C ASP A 117 14.54 8.77 1.43
N TYR A 118 14.16 9.85 2.13
CA TYR A 118 14.45 11.24 1.77
C TYR A 118 15.53 11.86 2.68
N TYR A 119 16.34 11.04 3.30
CA TYR A 119 17.42 11.49 4.16
C TYR A 119 18.57 12.04 3.33
N GLN A 120 18.77 13.35 3.38
CA GLN A 120 20.02 13.97 2.96
C GLN A 120 20.98 13.90 4.14
N PRO A 121 22.10 13.17 4.05
CA PRO A 121 23.04 13.08 5.15
C PRO A 121 23.64 14.46 5.42
N GLU A 122 23.86 14.77 6.69
CA GLU A 122 24.65 15.94 7.09
C GLU A 122 26.00 15.86 6.38
N ALA A 123 26.38 16.91 5.68
CA ALA A 123 27.67 16.98 5.02
C ALA A 123 28.37 18.29 5.39
N TYR A 124 29.59 18.17 5.89
CA TYR A 124 30.48 19.30 6.07
C TYR A 124 31.45 19.37 4.88
N ILE A 125 31.40 20.49 4.15
CA ILE A 125 32.31 20.74 3.04
C ILE A 125 33.42 21.63 3.57
N ALA A 126 34.54 21.02 3.94
CA ALA A 126 35.68 21.73 4.53
C ALA A 126 36.32 22.80 3.61
N GLN A 127 36.12 22.70 2.30
CA GLN A 127 36.68 23.64 1.31
C GLN A 127 35.96 25.02 1.33
N THR A 128 34.68 25.02 1.71
CA THR A 128 33.83 26.24 1.71
C THR A 128 33.35 26.57 3.10
N ASP A 129 33.80 25.88 4.15
CA ASP A 129 33.32 26.00 5.53
C ASP A 129 31.79 26.00 5.62
N THR A 130 31.15 25.17 4.79
CA THR A 130 29.70 25.08 4.68
C THR A 130 29.22 23.85 5.38
N TYR A 131 28.39 24.03 6.41
CA TYR A 131 27.63 22.95 7.04
C TYR A 131 26.27 22.85 6.37
N ILE A 132 26.01 21.71 5.73
CA ILE A 132 24.70 21.39 5.19
C ILE A 132 23.90 20.79 6.33
N GLU A 133 22.97 21.56 6.89
CA GLU A 133 22.06 21.08 7.92
C GLU A 133 21.19 19.94 7.38
N LYS A 134 20.87 19.02 8.28
CA LYS A 134 19.91 17.95 8.04
C LYS A 134 18.54 18.55 7.76
N ASP A 135 18.15 18.60 6.50
CA ASP A 135 16.81 19.02 6.13
C ASP A 135 15.83 17.89 6.43
N SER A 136 15.15 18.00 7.55
CA SER A 136 14.06 17.12 7.96
C SER A 136 12.71 17.65 7.47
N SER A 137 12.69 18.28 6.30
CA SER A 137 11.44 18.70 5.71
C SER A 137 10.54 17.48 5.54
N ILE A 138 9.43 17.46 6.26
CA ILE A 138 8.37 16.47 6.06
C ILE A 138 7.92 16.64 4.61
N ASN A 139 8.21 15.66 3.79
CA ASN A 139 7.80 15.72 2.39
C ASN A 139 6.29 15.48 2.35
N GLU A 140 5.53 16.56 2.16
CA GLU A 140 4.07 16.53 2.11
C GLU A 140 3.55 15.55 1.05
N ASP A 141 4.30 15.33 -0.02
CA ASP A 141 3.92 14.36 -1.05
C ASP A 141 4.01 12.92 -0.56
N VAL A 142 5.03 12.59 0.22
CA VAL A 142 5.15 11.26 0.85
C VAL A 142 4.02 11.04 1.85
N GLU A 143 3.70 12.05 2.65
CA GLU A 143 2.60 12.00 3.60
C GLU A 143 1.26 11.78 2.89
N ARG A 144 1.00 12.54 1.83
CA ARG A 144 -0.21 12.39 1.01
C ARG A 144 -0.34 10.99 0.39
N LEU A 145 0.76 10.43 -0.13
CA LEU A 145 0.78 9.07 -0.67
C LEU A 145 0.48 8.02 0.41
N ARG A 146 1.03 8.18 1.61
CA ARG A 146 0.79 7.27 2.74
C ARG A 146 -0.66 7.34 3.21
N HIS A 147 -1.21 8.54 3.31
CA HIS A 147 -2.64 8.72 3.65
C HIS A 147 -3.55 8.12 2.59
N SER A 148 -3.26 8.34 1.29
CA SER A 148 -4.02 7.73 0.19
C SER A 148 -4.04 6.21 0.30
N ALA A 149 -2.88 5.58 0.49
CA ALA A 149 -2.77 4.14 0.63
C ALA A 149 -3.56 3.60 1.83
N THR A 150 -3.46 4.29 2.97
CA THR A 150 -4.20 3.93 4.18
C THR A 150 -5.71 4.03 3.96
N MET A 151 -6.18 5.12 3.36
CA MET A 151 -7.60 5.33 3.05
C MET A 151 -8.13 4.28 2.08
N SER A 152 -7.36 3.96 1.04
CA SER A 152 -7.72 2.91 0.08
C SER A 152 -7.87 1.55 0.76
N LEU A 153 -6.95 1.17 1.65
CA LEU A 153 -7.03 -0.08 2.41
C LEU A 153 -8.25 -0.14 3.34
N LEU A 154 -8.66 1.00 3.90
CA LEU A 154 -9.82 1.07 4.79
C LEU A 154 -11.14 1.03 4.04
N SER A 155 -11.21 1.64 2.84
CA SER A 155 -12.46 1.84 2.10
C SER A 155 -12.70 0.84 0.96
N ARG A 156 -11.66 0.12 0.50
CA ARG A 156 -11.71 -0.76 -0.66
C ARG A 156 -11.16 -2.15 -0.37
N ARG A 157 -11.56 -3.12 -1.18
CA ARG A 157 -11.01 -4.49 -1.18
C ARG A 157 -10.11 -4.77 -2.37
N ASP A 158 -10.25 -4.00 -3.43
CA ASP A 158 -9.49 -4.11 -4.67
C ASP A 158 -8.23 -3.21 -4.64
N VAL A 159 -7.38 -3.42 -3.63
CA VAL A 159 -6.19 -2.59 -3.38
C VAL A 159 -4.92 -3.40 -3.50
N VAL A 160 -3.97 -2.88 -4.27
CA VAL A 160 -2.58 -3.33 -4.28
C VAL A 160 -1.71 -2.22 -3.70
N VAL A 161 -1.01 -2.50 -2.62
CA VAL A 161 -0.04 -1.57 -2.03
C VAL A 161 1.35 -2.00 -2.43
N VAL A 162 2.09 -1.11 -3.07
CA VAL A 162 3.50 -1.32 -3.41
C VAL A 162 4.36 -0.49 -2.47
N ALA A 163 5.15 -1.17 -1.65
CA ALA A 163 5.93 -0.55 -0.58
C ALA A 163 7.42 -0.83 -0.71
N SER A 164 8.25 0.07 -0.20
CA SER A 164 9.67 -0.20 0.04
C SER A 164 9.86 -0.95 1.37
N VAL A 165 10.89 -1.78 1.45
CA VAL A 165 11.22 -2.56 2.67
C VAL A 165 11.43 -1.66 3.90
N SER A 166 11.90 -0.43 3.72
CA SER A 166 12.06 0.56 4.78
C SER A 166 10.75 0.94 5.51
N CYS A 167 9.60 0.66 4.90
CA CYS A 167 8.29 0.92 5.50
C CYS A 167 7.89 -0.08 6.61
N ILE A 168 8.63 -1.17 6.78
CA ILE A 168 8.39 -2.15 7.86
C ILE A 168 8.61 -1.51 9.25
N TYR A 169 9.50 -0.54 9.33
CA TYR A 169 9.74 0.20 10.57
C TYR A 169 8.58 1.18 10.80
N GLY A 170 7.69 0.76 11.68
CA GLY A 170 6.34 1.28 11.79
C GLY A 170 6.20 2.71 12.27
N LEU A 171 5.14 3.32 11.84
CA LEU A 171 4.65 4.60 12.30
C LEU A 171 3.15 4.47 12.59
N GLY A 172 2.83 4.45 13.88
CA GLY A 172 1.47 4.51 14.36
C GLY A 172 0.69 3.19 14.28
N THR A 173 -0.41 3.17 14.99
CA THR A 173 -1.36 2.06 14.96
C THR A 173 -2.50 2.39 13.99
N PRO A 174 -3.16 1.40 13.38
CA PRO A 174 -4.35 1.62 12.55
C PRO A 174 -5.43 2.44 13.25
N GLN A 175 -5.54 2.31 14.57
CA GLN A 175 -6.49 3.05 15.41
C GLN A 175 -6.29 4.57 15.34
N SER A 176 -5.04 5.02 15.23
CA SER A 176 -4.73 6.45 15.11
C SER A 176 -5.31 7.08 13.83
N TYR A 177 -5.40 6.32 12.76
CA TYR A 177 -5.98 6.78 11.50
C TYR A 177 -7.51 6.81 11.54
N PHE A 178 -8.14 5.93 12.30
CA PHE A 178 -9.61 5.96 12.48
C PHE A 178 -10.06 7.17 13.28
N CYS A 179 -9.31 7.57 14.30
CA CYS A 179 -9.62 8.76 15.09
C CYS A 179 -9.60 10.04 14.23
N LEU A 180 -8.66 10.16 13.30
CA LEU A 180 -8.55 11.33 12.41
C LEU A 180 -9.74 11.47 11.46
N LEU A 181 -10.37 10.37 11.04
CA LEU A 181 -11.57 10.39 10.20
C LEU A 181 -12.80 10.96 10.92
N TYR A 182 -12.86 10.80 12.25
CA TYR A 182 -14.00 11.27 13.08
C TYR A 182 -13.80 12.65 13.69
N THR A 183 -12.56 13.12 13.85
CA THR A 183 -12.24 14.37 14.52
C THR A 183 -11.94 15.54 13.59
N SER A 184 -11.87 15.31 12.29
CA SER A 184 -11.73 16.41 11.33
C SER A 184 -13.07 17.14 11.23
N PRO A 185 -13.17 18.41 11.72
CA PRO A 185 -14.41 19.16 11.62
C PRO A 185 -14.79 19.34 10.15
N SER A 186 -16.05 19.04 9.85
CA SER A 186 -16.61 19.28 8.52
C SER A 186 -16.46 20.77 8.16
N PRO A 187 -16.20 21.12 6.88
CA PRO A 187 -16.23 22.52 6.45
C PRO A 187 -17.55 23.25 6.75
N ARG A 188 -18.61 22.52 7.10
CA ARG A 188 -19.90 23.08 7.55
C ARG A 188 -19.90 23.51 9.02
N ASP A 189 -19.02 22.95 9.84
CA ASP A 189 -18.94 23.26 11.28
C ASP A 189 -18.09 24.51 11.57
N GLN A 190 -17.43 25.07 10.54
CA GLN A 190 -16.65 26.31 10.64
C GLN A 190 -17.46 27.58 10.32
N ARG A 191 -18.75 27.47 10.09
CA ARG A 191 -19.65 28.62 9.91
C ARG A 191 -20.56 28.78 11.13
N GLY A 192 -19.97 29.31 12.19
CA GLY A 192 -20.64 29.84 13.36
C GLY A 192 -20.26 31.30 13.53
#